data_76dac98645edf4f7ce47f3cb17caed85
#
_entry.id   76dac98645edf4f7ce47f3cb17caed85
#
_cell.length_a   1.000
_cell.length_b   1.000
_cell.length_c   1.000
_cell.angle_alpha   90.00
_cell.angle_beta   90.00
_cell.angle_gamma   90.00
#
_symmetry.space_group_name_H-M   'P 1'
#
loop_
_entity.id
_entity.type
_entity.pdbx_description
1 polymer ?
#
loop_
_entity_poly.entity_id
_entity_poly.type
_entity_poly.pdbx_seq_one_letter_code
_entity_poly.pdbx_strand_id
1 'polypeptide(L)'
;MGLQFYKVAKSVTRGFLKIFYPYEVENENSIPDGMPCVICSNHLSNIDPVLINATQAQLMHFMAKQELFKNKLFGALIRKLGAFPVNRGSDGGKAINTAEELLKKGECIGIFIEGTRSKTGKLGRGHMGAIVIAHAAGVPIVPCCITGKNIFVKPFRKTRITYGEPITCEELGIVTGESRELRAAAKLVMAKIGEMRAHHEEQFGISSSDEGDK
;
A
#
# COMPACT_ATOMS: atom_id res chain seq x y z
N MET A 1 -19.37 -4.64 -8.68
CA MET A 1 -18.61 -4.34 -9.92
C MET A 1 -18.37 -5.65 -10.65
N GLY A 2 -18.57 -5.73 -11.97
CA GLY A 2 -18.28 -6.97 -12.68
C GLY A 2 -16.79 -7.28 -12.65
N LEU A 3 -16.41 -8.45 -12.15
CA LEU A 3 -15.02 -8.92 -12.06
C LEU A 3 -14.27 -8.79 -13.41
N GLN A 4 -14.99 -8.98 -14.52
CA GLN A 4 -14.45 -8.81 -15.87
C GLN A 4 -14.01 -7.37 -16.16
N PHE A 5 -14.82 -6.37 -15.78
CA PHE A 5 -14.45 -4.96 -15.97
C PHE A 5 -13.16 -4.62 -15.20
N TYR A 6 -13.05 -5.08 -13.95
CA TYR A 6 -11.86 -4.88 -13.14
C TYR A 6 -10.62 -5.50 -13.80
N LYS A 7 -10.71 -6.74 -14.29
CA LYS A 7 -9.60 -7.42 -14.98
C LYS A 7 -9.15 -6.68 -16.24
N VAL A 8 -10.09 -6.20 -17.05
CA VAL A 8 -9.78 -5.43 -18.27
C VAL A 8 -9.13 -4.08 -17.89
N ALA A 9 -9.72 -3.34 -16.97
CA ALA A 9 -9.16 -2.07 -16.49
C ALA A 9 -7.74 -2.26 -15.95
N LYS A 10 -7.50 -3.32 -15.20
CA LYS A 10 -6.19 -3.69 -14.66
C LYS A 10 -5.19 -4.01 -15.77
N SER A 11 -5.57 -4.77 -16.80
CA SER A 11 -4.70 -5.07 -17.95
C SER A 11 -4.31 -3.81 -18.72
N VAL A 12 -5.27 -2.90 -18.98
CA VAL A 12 -5.01 -1.60 -19.61
C VAL A 12 -4.05 -0.76 -18.75
N THR A 13 -4.31 -0.71 -17.44
CA THR A 13 -3.46 0.00 -16.48
C THR A 13 -2.03 -0.57 -16.46
N ARG A 14 -1.87 -1.89 -16.48
CA ARG A 14 -0.56 -2.55 -16.58
C ARG A 14 0.20 -2.13 -17.83
N GLY A 15 -0.47 -2.12 -18.99
CA GLY A 15 0.12 -1.67 -20.26
C GLY A 15 0.58 -0.21 -20.20
N PHE A 16 -0.27 0.67 -19.69
CA PHE A 16 0.07 2.09 -19.46
C PHE A 16 1.28 2.25 -18.53
N LEU A 17 1.27 1.56 -17.39
CA LEU A 17 2.35 1.66 -16.41
C LEU A 17 3.68 1.14 -16.96
N LYS A 18 3.69 0.05 -17.75
CA LYS A 18 4.92 -0.47 -18.36
C LYS A 18 5.60 0.55 -19.28
N ILE A 19 4.81 1.42 -19.93
CA ILE A 19 5.33 2.46 -20.84
C ILE A 19 5.75 3.71 -20.06
N PHE A 20 4.87 4.23 -19.19
CA PHE A 20 5.07 5.52 -18.56
C PHE A 20 5.75 5.45 -17.19
N TYR A 21 5.60 4.34 -16.48
CA TYR A 21 6.17 4.09 -15.15
C TYR A 21 6.78 2.68 -15.12
N PRO A 22 7.88 2.43 -15.84
CA PRO A 22 8.46 1.09 -15.90
C PRO A 22 8.80 0.58 -14.51
N TYR A 23 8.36 -0.63 -14.19
CA TYR A 23 8.53 -1.21 -12.86
C TYR A 23 9.04 -2.65 -12.93
N GLU A 24 9.73 -3.04 -11.89
CA GLU A 24 10.10 -4.41 -11.55
C GLU A 24 9.42 -4.79 -10.23
N VAL A 25 8.97 -6.03 -10.15
CA VAL A 25 8.30 -6.55 -8.96
C VAL A 25 9.08 -7.76 -8.45
N GLU A 26 9.32 -7.78 -7.16
CA GLU A 26 9.89 -8.89 -6.43
C GLU A 26 8.84 -9.48 -5.50
N ASN A 27 8.81 -10.81 -5.42
CA ASN A 27 7.90 -11.57 -4.55
C ASN A 27 6.41 -11.24 -4.78
N GLU A 28 6.01 -11.01 -6.04
CA GLU A 28 4.60 -10.72 -6.36
C GLU A 28 3.64 -11.85 -5.96
N ASN A 29 4.15 -13.07 -5.82
CA ASN A 29 3.42 -14.28 -5.44
C ASN A 29 3.52 -14.61 -3.94
N SER A 30 4.10 -13.74 -3.11
CA SER A 30 4.17 -13.97 -1.66
C SER A 30 2.79 -14.00 -0.98
N ILE A 31 1.79 -13.39 -1.62
CA ILE A 31 0.40 -13.43 -1.14
C ILE A 31 -0.34 -14.56 -1.83
N PRO A 32 -0.72 -15.63 -1.12
CA PRO A 32 -1.51 -16.72 -1.67
C PRO A 32 -2.83 -16.23 -2.29
N ASP A 33 -3.25 -16.86 -3.38
CA ASP A 33 -4.51 -16.54 -4.04
C ASP A 33 -5.69 -16.69 -3.08
N GLY A 34 -6.54 -15.65 -3.05
CA GLY A 34 -7.74 -15.64 -2.19
C GLY A 34 -7.48 -15.34 -0.71
N MET A 35 -6.24 -15.11 -0.29
CA MET A 35 -5.92 -14.72 1.08
C MET A 35 -6.23 -13.24 1.29
N PRO A 36 -7.21 -12.86 2.13
CA PRO A 36 -7.42 -11.47 2.49
C PRO A 36 -6.25 -10.97 3.34
N CYS A 37 -5.77 -9.77 3.06
CA CYS A 37 -4.67 -9.17 3.81
C CYS A 37 -4.70 -7.63 3.77
N VAL A 38 -3.96 -7.02 4.69
CA VAL A 38 -3.65 -5.59 4.65
C VAL A 38 -2.23 -5.41 4.12
N ILE A 39 -2.11 -4.85 2.91
CA ILE A 39 -0.81 -4.48 2.35
C ILE A 39 -0.40 -3.11 2.89
N CYS A 40 0.68 -3.09 3.66
CA CYS A 40 1.25 -1.88 4.24
C CYS A 40 2.45 -1.40 3.42
N SER A 41 2.34 -0.24 2.79
CA SER A 41 3.42 0.32 1.96
C SER A 41 3.87 1.70 2.43
N ASN A 42 5.12 2.07 2.10
CA ASN A 42 5.55 3.46 2.09
C ASN A 42 4.86 4.25 0.97
N HIS A 43 4.94 5.59 0.99
CA HIS A 43 4.22 6.43 0.04
C HIS A 43 5.08 7.56 -0.52
N LEU A 44 5.35 7.52 -1.83
CA LEU A 44 6.22 8.47 -2.53
C LEU A 44 5.48 9.28 -3.61
N SER A 45 4.42 8.70 -4.22
CA SER A 45 3.76 9.29 -5.37
C SER A 45 2.25 9.03 -5.40
N ASN A 46 1.49 9.86 -6.09
CA ASN A 46 0.06 9.61 -6.34
C ASN A 46 -0.19 8.36 -7.19
N ILE A 47 0.82 7.85 -7.91
CA ILE A 47 0.70 6.66 -8.73
C ILE A 47 0.91 5.35 -7.94
N ASP A 48 1.43 5.41 -6.71
CA ASP A 48 1.74 4.22 -5.90
C ASP A 48 0.54 3.28 -5.73
N PRO A 49 -0.68 3.75 -5.40
CA PRO A 49 -1.83 2.84 -5.28
C PRO A 49 -2.18 2.15 -6.60
N VAL A 50 -1.90 2.82 -7.73
CA VAL A 50 -2.14 2.24 -9.06
C VAL A 50 -1.10 1.18 -9.38
N LEU A 51 0.16 1.42 -9.00
CA LEU A 51 1.26 0.45 -9.14
C LEU A 51 0.99 -0.80 -8.30
N ILE A 52 0.69 -0.66 -7.02
CA ILE A 52 0.38 -1.80 -6.14
C ILE A 52 -0.84 -2.56 -6.68
N ASN A 53 -1.91 -1.86 -7.06
CA ASN A 53 -3.10 -2.51 -7.63
C ASN A 53 -2.77 -3.29 -8.90
N ALA A 54 -1.96 -2.73 -9.79
CA ALA A 54 -1.59 -3.36 -11.05
C ALA A 54 -0.71 -4.61 -10.86
N THR A 55 0.10 -4.66 -9.83
CA THR A 55 1.08 -5.75 -9.60
C THR A 55 0.50 -6.91 -8.80
N GLN A 56 -0.58 -6.73 -8.03
CA GLN A 56 -1.23 -7.83 -7.31
C GLN A 56 -2.26 -8.57 -8.16
N ALA A 57 -2.40 -9.88 -7.96
CA ALA A 57 -3.41 -10.68 -8.66
C ALA A 57 -4.83 -10.37 -8.14
N GLN A 58 -4.95 -10.15 -6.85
CA GLN A 58 -6.20 -10.01 -6.12
C GLN A 58 -6.90 -8.65 -6.32
N LEU A 59 -8.18 -8.59 -5.95
CA LEU A 59 -8.93 -7.34 -5.91
C LEU A 59 -8.45 -6.50 -4.72
N MET A 60 -7.93 -5.31 -5.03
CA MET A 60 -7.38 -4.41 -4.04
C MET A 60 -8.23 -3.16 -3.84
N HIS A 61 -8.37 -2.77 -2.59
CA HIS A 61 -9.02 -1.54 -2.22
C HIS A 61 -8.05 -0.59 -1.52
N PHE A 62 -8.18 0.71 -1.79
CA PHE A 62 -7.34 1.74 -1.18
C PHE A 62 -8.17 2.79 -0.47
N MET A 63 -7.73 3.18 0.70
CA MET A 63 -8.27 4.34 1.39
C MET A 63 -7.83 5.62 0.71
N ALA A 64 -8.76 6.41 0.23
CA ALA A 64 -8.49 7.68 -0.43
C ALA A 64 -9.19 8.84 0.26
N LYS A 65 -8.55 10.02 0.27
CA LYS A 65 -9.14 11.22 0.87
C LYS A 65 -10.50 11.54 0.25
N GLN A 66 -11.48 11.88 1.08
CA GLN A 66 -12.85 12.19 0.64
C GLN A 66 -12.90 13.30 -0.40
N GLU A 67 -11.96 14.27 -0.34
CA GLU A 67 -11.90 15.37 -1.30
C GLU A 67 -11.67 14.90 -2.73
N LEU A 68 -11.00 13.76 -2.94
CA LEU A 68 -10.78 13.19 -4.28
C LEU A 68 -12.07 12.73 -4.95
N PHE A 69 -13.10 12.47 -4.16
CA PHE A 69 -14.43 12.05 -4.64
C PHE A 69 -15.38 13.22 -4.95
N LYS A 70 -14.98 14.48 -4.66
CA LYS A 70 -15.77 15.69 -4.98
C LYS A 70 -15.89 15.89 -6.49
N ASN A 71 -14.83 15.59 -7.25
CA ASN A 71 -14.94 15.56 -8.70
C ASN A 71 -15.69 14.29 -9.13
N LYS A 72 -16.88 14.46 -9.70
CA LYS A 72 -17.79 13.34 -10.03
C LYS A 72 -17.17 12.31 -10.98
N LEU A 73 -16.46 12.76 -12.03
CA LEU A 73 -15.84 11.88 -13.02
C LEU A 73 -14.63 11.14 -12.42
N PHE A 74 -13.74 11.87 -11.78
CA PHE A 74 -12.55 11.29 -11.14
C PHE A 74 -12.94 10.39 -9.97
N GLY A 75 -13.89 10.83 -9.13
CA GLY A 75 -14.40 10.04 -8.02
C GLY A 75 -15.07 8.75 -8.46
N ALA A 76 -15.83 8.77 -9.58
CA ALA A 76 -16.40 7.56 -10.16
C ALA A 76 -15.33 6.59 -10.69
N LEU A 77 -14.28 7.13 -11.32
CA LEU A 77 -13.15 6.34 -11.83
C LEU A 77 -12.42 5.63 -10.69
N ILE A 78 -11.98 6.38 -9.65
CA ILE A 78 -11.23 5.77 -8.54
C ILE A 78 -12.07 4.79 -7.72
N ARG A 79 -13.40 5.01 -7.59
CA ARG A 79 -14.31 4.00 -7.00
C ARG A 79 -14.32 2.71 -7.82
N LYS A 80 -14.38 2.83 -9.15
CA LYS A 80 -14.30 1.66 -10.05
C LYS A 80 -12.94 0.96 -10.00
N LEU A 81 -11.91 1.62 -9.53
CA LEU A 81 -10.58 1.05 -9.29
C LEU A 81 -10.40 0.55 -7.85
N GLY A 82 -11.48 0.47 -7.07
CA GLY A 82 -11.45 -0.07 -5.71
C GLY A 82 -11.17 0.95 -4.60
N ALA A 83 -11.03 2.24 -4.92
CA ALA A 83 -10.83 3.23 -3.86
C ALA A 83 -12.12 3.55 -3.11
N PHE A 84 -12.04 3.68 -1.78
CA PHE A 84 -13.14 4.13 -0.95
C PHE A 84 -12.77 5.36 -0.12
N PRO A 85 -13.74 6.28 0.12
CA PRO A 85 -13.45 7.53 0.78
C PRO A 85 -13.22 7.34 2.28
N VAL A 86 -12.24 8.07 2.81
CA VAL A 86 -12.03 8.21 4.25
C VAL A 86 -11.93 9.67 4.63
N ASN A 87 -12.59 10.01 5.73
CA ASN A 87 -12.48 11.33 6.33
C ASN A 87 -11.50 11.25 7.51
N ARG A 88 -10.38 11.96 7.42
CA ARG A 88 -9.37 11.98 8.47
C ARG A 88 -9.83 12.90 9.60
N GLY A 89 -10.27 12.34 10.70
CA GLY A 89 -10.60 13.10 11.91
C GLY A 89 -11.94 12.74 12.56
N SER A 90 -13.05 12.69 11.85
CA SER A 90 -14.37 12.42 12.45
C SER A 90 -14.93 11.02 12.19
N ASP A 91 -14.51 10.35 11.14
CA ASP A 91 -15.10 9.09 10.66
C ASP A 91 -14.13 7.89 10.63
N GLY A 92 -13.10 7.90 11.48
CA GLY A 92 -12.13 6.80 11.55
C GLY A 92 -12.80 5.43 11.73
N GLY A 93 -13.86 5.36 12.52
CA GLY A 93 -14.62 4.12 12.72
C GLY A 93 -15.30 3.61 11.46
N LYS A 94 -15.91 4.48 10.64
CA LYS A 94 -16.56 4.06 9.40
C LYS A 94 -15.57 3.50 8.38
N ALA A 95 -14.37 4.08 8.31
CA ALA A 95 -13.33 3.61 7.42
C ALA A 95 -12.82 2.22 7.85
N ILE A 96 -12.66 2.00 9.15
CA ILE A 96 -12.28 0.70 9.72
C ILE A 96 -13.37 -0.33 9.40
N ASN A 97 -14.64 -0.05 9.68
CA ASN A 97 -15.74 -0.96 9.40
C ASN A 97 -15.83 -1.33 7.91
N THR A 98 -15.67 -0.34 7.00
CA THR A 98 -15.66 -0.60 5.56
C THR A 98 -14.50 -1.51 5.16
N ALA A 99 -13.31 -1.28 5.72
CA ALA A 99 -12.13 -2.11 5.46
C ALA A 99 -12.35 -3.55 5.96
N GLU A 100 -12.88 -3.72 7.18
CA GLU A 100 -13.21 -5.04 7.72
C GLU A 100 -14.23 -5.79 6.87
N GLU A 101 -15.28 -5.12 6.38
CA GLU A 101 -16.27 -5.74 5.49
C GLU A 101 -15.67 -6.24 4.19
N LEU A 102 -14.71 -5.49 3.62
CA LEU A 102 -14.00 -5.89 2.39
C LEU A 102 -13.07 -7.09 2.66
N LEU A 103 -12.32 -7.04 3.75
CA LEU A 103 -11.44 -8.14 4.16
C LEU A 103 -12.23 -9.43 4.45
N LYS A 104 -13.39 -9.34 5.11
CA LYS A 104 -14.30 -10.48 5.34
C LYS A 104 -14.88 -11.08 4.05
N LYS A 105 -14.89 -10.32 2.95
CA LYS A 105 -15.27 -10.82 1.61
C LYS A 105 -14.11 -11.49 0.86
N GLY A 106 -12.94 -11.61 1.47
CA GLY A 106 -11.75 -12.17 0.85
C GLY A 106 -10.99 -11.18 -0.02
N GLU A 107 -11.26 -9.87 0.10
CA GLU A 107 -10.60 -8.82 -0.68
C GLU A 107 -9.40 -8.25 0.10
N CYS A 108 -8.46 -7.56 -0.58
CA CYS A 108 -7.28 -6.99 0.04
C CYS A 108 -7.39 -5.47 0.20
N ILE A 109 -6.80 -4.94 1.26
CA ILE A 109 -6.74 -3.50 1.51
C ILE A 109 -5.31 -3.01 1.42
N GLY A 110 -5.07 -1.99 0.59
CA GLY A 110 -3.79 -1.28 0.53
C GLY A 110 -3.82 -0.04 1.43
N ILE A 111 -2.84 0.08 2.31
CA ILE A 111 -2.72 1.21 3.24
C ILE A 111 -1.28 1.73 3.19
N PHE A 112 -1.14 3.03 2.96
CA PHE A 112 0.13 3.70 3.14
C PHE A 112 0.32 4.00 4.63
N ILE A 113 1.16 3.18 5.27
CA ILE A 113 1.29 3.15 6.72
C ILE A 113 1.79 4.48 7.34
N GLU A 114 2.47 5.30 6.54
CA GLU A 114 2.92 6.65 6.91
C GLU A 114 1.77 7.68 6.96
N GLY A 115 0.60 7.33 6.42
CA GLY A 115 -0.57 8.20 6.38
C GLY A 115 -0.46 9.40 5.42
N THR A 116 0.71 9.73 4.91
CA THR A 116 0.95 10.83 3.96
C THR A 116 2.14 10.49 3.06
N ARG A 117 2.25 11.17 1.91
CA ARG A 117 3.41 11.01 1.02
C ARG A 117 4.65 11.64 1.65
N SER A 118 5.76 10.92 1.58
CA SER A 118 7.07 11.49 1.92
C SER A 118 7.43 12.61 0.94
N LYS A 119 7.82 13.76 1.47
CA LYS A 119 8.30 14.92 0.67
C LYS A 119 9.80 14.88 0.48
N THR A 120 10.50 14.23 1.37
CA THR A 120 11.97 14.15 1.38
C THR A 120 12.50 12.85 0.80
N GLY A 121 11.59 11.90 0.52
CA GLY A 121 11.97 10.55 0.15
C GLY A 121 12.32 9.66 1.35
N LYS A 122 12.56 10.18 2.54
CA LYS A 122 12.84 9.38 3.74
C LYS A 122 11.58 8.67 4.24
N LEU A 123 11.77 7.48 4.82
CA LEU A 123 10.68 6.77 5.48
C LEU A 123 10.25 7.55 6.73
N GLY A 124 8.95 7.75 6.84
CA GLY A 124 8.34 8.39 7.99
C GLY A 124 8.01 7.39 9.11
N ARG A 125 7.24 7.85 10.08
CA ARG A 125 6.73 7.02 11.16
C ARG A 125 5.49 6.25 10.68
N GLY A 126 5.42 4.95 10.99
CA GLY A 126 4.21 4.16 10.80
C GLY A 126 3.10 4.51 11.80
N HIS A 127 1.88 4.61 11.30
CA HIS A 127 0.68 4.79 12.10
C HIS A 127 -0.04 3.47 12.37
N MET A 128 -0.73 3.37 13.49
CA MET A 128 -1.41 2.14 13.92
C MET A 128 -2.64 1.75 13.07
N GLY A 129 -3.17 2.66 12.25
CA GLY A 129 -4.44 2.45 11.55
C GLY A 129 -4.51 1.16 10.73
N ALA A 130 -3.44 0.82 10.01
CA ALA A 130 -3.35 -0.42 9.25
C ALA A 130 -3.36 -1.66 10.16
N ILE A 131 -2.67 -1.56 11.30
CA ILE A 131 -2.56 -2.62 12.29
C ILE A 131 -3.90 -2.89 12.97
N VAL A 132 -4.60 -1.82 13.35
CA VAL A 132 -5.96 -1.90 13.94
C VAL A 132 -6.90 -2.64 12.99
N ILE A 133 -6.89 -2.28 11.71
CA ILE A 133 -7.75 -2.91 10.70
C ILE A 133 -7.40 -4.40 10.53
N ALA A 134 -6.14 -4.74 10.41
CA ALA A 134 -5.69 -6.13 10.25
C ALA A 134 -6.07 -6.97 11.48
N HIS A 135 -5.84 -6.44 12.69
CA HIS A 135 -6.19 -7.11 13.93
C HIS A 135 -7.71 -7.32 14.08
N ALA A 136 -8.51 -6.27 13.84
CA ALA A 136 -9.96 -6.35 13.93
C ALA A 136 -10.58 -7.33 12.92
N ALA A 137 -9.98 -7.45 11.73
CA ALA A 137 -10.43 -8.39 10.69
C ALA A 137 -9.82 -9.80 10.85
N GLY A 138 -8.83 -10.00 11.72
CA GLY A 138 -8.13 -11.29 11.88
C GLY A 138 -7.33 -11.71 10.66
N VAL A 139 -6.76 -10.75 9.91
CA VAL A 139 -6.01 -11.00 8.67
C VAL A 139 -4.54 -10.61 8.81
N PRO A 140 -3.62 -11.23 8.03
CA PRO A 140 -2.21 -10.88 8.06
C PRO A 140 -1.93 -9.51 7.43
N ILE A 141 -0.77 -8.95 7.78
CA ILE A 141 -0.19 -7.76 7.17
C ILE A 141 0.92 -8.19 6.21
N VAL A 142 0.92 -7.60 5.03
CA VAL A 142 1.99 -7.77 4.04
C VAL A 142 2.74 -6.46 3.91
N PRO A 143 4.00 -6.38 4.36
CA PRO A 143 4.85 -5.23 4.10
C PRO A 143 5.10 -5.09 2.60
N CYS A 144 5.08 -3.87 2.07
CA CYS A 144 5.39 -3.59 0.68
C CYS A 144 6.29 -2.36 0.60
N CYS A 145 7.32 -2.41 -0.22
CA CYS A 145 8.19 -1.27 -0.46
C CYS A 145 8.12 -0.83 -1.91
N ILE A 146 7.99 0.47 -2.15
CA ILE A 146 8.09 1.11 -3.46
C ILE A 146 9.26 2.09 -3.43
N THR A 147 10.13 2.02 -4.45
CA THR A 147 11.26 2.95 -4.58
C THR A 147 11.50 3.25 -6.06
N GLY A 148 11.56 4.52 -6.43
CA GLY A 148 11.99 4.95 -7.76
C GLY A 148 13.52 4.99 -7.87
N LYS A 149 14.05 4.91 -9.10
CA LYS A 149 15.51 4.97 -9.36
C LYS A 149 16.22 6.16 -8.69
N ASN A 150 15.51 7.28 -8.47
CA ASN A 150 16.03 8.44 -7.74
C ASN A 150 15.13 8.68 -6.51
N ILE A 151 14.89 7.63 -5.74
CA ILE A 151 13.99 7.61 -4.57
C ILE A 151 12.52 7.78 -4.97
N PHE A 152 12.18 8.85 -5.68
CA PHE A 152 10.79 9.17 -6.06
C PHE A 152 10.32 8.41 -7.30
N VAL A 153 9.07 7.97 -7.27
CA VAL A 153 8.40 7.38 -8.43
C VAL A 153 8.03 8.49 -9.42
N LYS A 154 8.68 8.48 -10.58
CA LYS A 154 8.51 9.49 -11.64
C LYS A 154 8.24 8.81 -12.99
N PRO A 155 7.54 9.49 -13.93
CA PRO A 155 7.37 8.98 -15.29
C PRO A 155 8.71 8.68 -15.97
N PHE A 156 8.73 7.62 -16.78
CA PHE A 156 9.89 7.16 -17.53
C PHE A 156 11.13 6.82 -16.69
N ARG A 157 10.97 6.64 -15.40
CA ARG A 157 12.00 6.20 -14.46
C ARG A 157 11.63 4.86 -13.86
N LYS A 158 12.62 3.97 -13.78
CA LYS A 158 12.45 2.62 -13.22
C LYS A 158 11.99 2.70 -11.76
N THR A 159 11.02 1.88 -11.43
CA THR A 159 10.48 1.73 -10.07
C THR A 159 10.64 0.28 -9.65
N ARG A 160 11.02 0.03 -8.40
CA ARG A 160 11.01 -1.30 -7.78
C ARG A 160 9.89 -1.39 -6.78
N ILE A 161 9.27 -2.55 -6.76
CA ILE A 161 8.19 -2.89 -5.84
C ILE A 161 8.54 -4.26 -5.28
N THR A 162 8.69 -4.37 -3.97
CA THR A 162 8.93 -5.65 -3.30
C THR A 162 7.82 -5.90 -2.28
N TYR A 163 7.27 -7.10 -2.32
CA TYR A 163 6.33 -7.59 -1.30
C TYR A 163 7.08 -8.48 -0.32
N GLY A 164 6.85 -8.26 0.98
CA GLY A 164 7.29 -9.18 2.02
C GLY A 164 6.34 -10.34 2.19
N GLU A 165 6.72 -11.29 3.03
CA GLU A 165 5.85 -12.38 3.45
C GLU A 165 4.69 -11.86 4.31
N PRO A 166 3.51 -12.49 4.25
CA PRO A 166 2.41 -12.20 5.15
C PRO A 166 2.83 -12.46 6.60
N ILE A 167 2.56 -11.51 7.48
CA ILE A 167 2.88 -11.57 8.91
C ILE A 167 1.56 -11.55 9.67
N THR A 168 1.30 -12.55 10.47
CA THR A 168 0.09 -12.61 11.31
C THR A 168 0.15 -11.60 12.45
N CYS A 169 -1.01 -11.27 13.03
CA CYS A 169 -1.07 -10.39 14.20
C CYS A 169 -0.32 -10.98 15.40
N GLU A 170 -0.32 -12.29 15.55
CA GLU A 170 0.40 -13.01 16.60
C GLU A 170 1.93 -12.88 16.42
N GLU A 171 2.44 -13.08 15.20
CA GLU A 171 3.86 -12.88 14.87
C GLU A 171 4.32 -11.42 15.06
N LEU A 172 3.40 -10.46 14.93
CA LEU A 172 3.63 -9.06 15.25
C LEU A 172 3.57 -8.74 16.75
N GLY A 173 3.32 -9.76 17.61
CA GLY A 173 3.21 -9.62 19.06
C GLY A 173 1.92 -8.94 19.52
N ILE A 174 0.85 -9.03 18.74
CA ILE A 174 -0.46 -8.51 19.11
C ILE A 174 -1.27 -9.63 19.74
N VAL A 175 -1.48 -9.53 21.05
CA VAL A 175 -2.24 -10.53 21.85
C VAL A 175 -3.57 -9.93 22.32
N THR A 176 -3.53 -8.75 22.88
CA THR A 176 -4.71 -8.08 23.46
C THR A 176 -5.28 -6.96 22.58
N GLY A 177 -4.51 -6.49 21.61
CA GLY A 177 -4.86 -5.33 20.78
C GLY A 177 -4.68 -3.98 21.51
N GLU A 178 -3.94 -3.96 22.61
CA GLU A 178 -3.63 -2.73 23.32
C GLU A 178 -2.79 -1.77 22.47
N SER A 179 -2.94 -0.48 22.70
CA SER A 179 -2.23 0.58 21.96
C SER A 179 -0.70 0.44 21.95
N ARG A 180 -0.13 -0.20 22.98
CA ARG A 180 1.32 -0.46 23.06
C ARG A 180 1.74 -1.52 22.04
N GLU A 181 1.01 -2.64 21.98
CA GLU A 181 1.25 -3.73 21.02
C GLU A 181 1.07 -3.24 19.59
N LEU A 182 -0.03 -2.53 19.31
CA LEU A 182 -0.32 -1.98 17.98
C LEU A 182 0.75 -0.99 17.50
N ARG A 183 1.31 -0.18 18.41
CA ARG A 183 2.44 0.71 18.07
C ARG A 183 3.73 -0.05 17.82
N ALA A 184 4.01 -1.10 18.58
CA ALA A 184 5.17 -1.96 18.39
C ALA A 184 5.08 -2.68 17.04
N ALA A 185 3.93 -3.25 16.72
CA ALA A 185 3.64 -3.90 15.43
C ALA A 185 3.84 -2.93 14.25
N ALA A 186 3.32 -1.70 14.33
CA ALA A 186 3.54 -0.69 13.28
C ALA A 186 5.02 -0.38 13.08
N LYS A 187 5.81 -0.35 14.15
CA LYS A 187 7.27 -0.16 14.07
C LYS A 187 7.96 -1.35 13.41
N LEU A 188 7.54 -2.58 13.72
CA LEU A 188 8.09 -3.79 13.08
C LEU A 188 7.79 -3.81 11.58
N VAL A 189 6.56 -3.50 11.17
CA VAL A 189 6.18 -3.41 9.75
C VAL A 189 7.01 -2.34 9.03
N MET A 190 7.23 -1.17 9.66
CA MET A 190 8.09 -0.13 9.08
C MET A 190 9.55 -0.56 8.98
N ALA A 191 10.07 -1.34 9.94
CA ALA A 191 11.42 -1.89 9.86
C ALA A 191 11.57 -2.82 8.65
N LYS A 192 10.58 -3.70 8.40
CA LYS A 192 10.56 -4.57 7.21
C LYS A 192 10.53 -3.77 5.90
N ILE A 193 9.73 -2.71 5.84
CA ILE A 193 9.73 -1.79 4.70
C ILE A 193 11.10 -1.12 4.52
N GLY A 194 11.75 -0.76 5.63
CA GLY A 194 13.09 -0.19 5.63
C GLY A 194 14.16 -1.15 5.10
N GLU A 195 14.12 -2.42 5.48
CA GLU A 195 15.02 -3.47 4.95
C GLU A 195 14.89 -3.61 3.42
N MET A 196 13.65 -3.73 2.92
CA MET A 196 13.39 -3.80 1.47
C MET A 196 13.83 -2.54 0.75
N ARG A 197 13.65 -1.38 1.37
CA ARG A 197 14.08 -0.12 0.80
C ARG A 197 15.60 -0.03 0.68
N ALA A 198 16.34 -0.40 1.71
CA ALA A 198 17.81 -0.43 1.68
C ALA A 198 18.31 -1.33 0.53
N HIS A 199 17.68 -2.48 0.33
CA HIS A 199 17.97 -3.36 -0.79
C HIS A 199 17.71 -2.67 -2.15
N HIS A 200 16.60 -1.95 -2.32
CA HIS A 200 16.32 -1.19 -3.55
C HIS A 200 17.34 -0.08 -3.80
N GLU A 201 17.74 0.62 -2.74
CA GLU A 201 18.73 1.71 -2.82
C GLU A 201 20.09 1.17 -3.27
N GLU A 202 20.52 0.04 -2.72
CA GLU A 202 21.74 -0.67 -3.16
C GLU A 202 21.65 -1.05 -4.63
N GLN A 203 20.56 -1.69 -5.05
CA GLN A 203 20.36 -2.11 -6.45
C GLN A 203 20.30 -0.95 -7.45
N PHE A 204 19.84 0.23 -7.01
CA PHE A 204 19.83 1.45 -7.81
C PHE A 204 21.12 2.24 -7.74
N GLY A 205 22.05 1.87 -6.87
CA GLY A 205 23.28 2.62 -6.58
C GLY A 205 23.01 3.98 -5.94
N ILE A 206 21.93 4.07 -5.13
CA ILE A 206 21.58 5.29 -4.39
C ILE A 206 22.44 5.31 -3.13
N SER A 207 23.32 6.31 -2.99
CA SER A 207 24.07 6.51 -1.76
C SER A 207 23.30 7.41 -0.80
N SER A 208 23.61 7.28 0.50
CA SER A 208 23.03 8.14 1.55
C SER A 208 23.34 9.64 1.37
N SER A 209 24.28 9.98 0.48
CA SER A 209 24.62 11.36 0.09
C SER A 209 23.63 11.96 -0.92
N ASP A 210 22.88 11.14 -1.66
CA ASP A 210 21.92 11.59 -2.68
C ASP A 210 20.58 12.08 -2.10
N GLU A 211 20.41 11.97 -0.78
CA GLU A 211 19.17 12.37 -0.08
C GLU A 211 18.98 13.90 0.06
N GLY A 212 19.88 14.73 -0.46
CA GLY A 212 19.92 16.18 -0.23
C GLY A 212 19.85 17.10 -1.44
N ASP A 213 20.01 16.60 -2.66
CA ASP A 213 20.04 17.47 -3.84
C ASP A 213 18.70 17.45 -4.59
N LYS A 214 18.03 18.58 -4.53
CA LYS A 214 16.86 18.94 -5.32
C LYS A 214 17.27 19.80 -6.50
#